data_f5693f04c1e7e9182d5b7fa01a5ac656
#
_entry.id   f5693f04c1e7e9182d5b7fa01a5ac656
#
_cell.length_a   1.000
_cell.length_b   1.000
_cell.length_c   1.000
_cell.angle_alpha   90.00
_cell.angle_beta   90.00
_cell.angle_gamma   90.00
#
_symmetry.space_group_name_H-M   'P 1'
#
loop_
_entity.id
_entity.type
_entity.pdbx_description
1 polymer ?
#
loop_
_entity_poly.entity_id
_entity_poly.type
_entity_poly.pdbx_seq_one_letter_code
_entity_poly.pdbx_strand_id
1 'polypeptide(L)'
;MNIGFIGLGVMGRPMAHNLIKAGHSLFLHRVKPVSQPLIDAGGKALDSAEAVARATDIIILMLPDTPDVETVLFGDRGVAAGLSDGKLVIDMSSISPVATKDFARRVAALRADYLDAPVSGGEVGAQNATLTIMAGGTEAVFARARPLFEVMGKNITLVGDVGDGQTAKVANQIIVGLTIEAVSEALTFAAAAGADPAKVRAALMGGFASSRILEVHGQRMIDEAFAPGFRIRLHRKDLSLAVDAGKTLDLALPNTAATQQLMNAAIGRGDGDLDHSALIRTIQGLSGK
;
A
#
# COMPACT_ATOMS: atom_id res chain seq x y z
N MET A 1 -8.03 23.38 -2.82
CA MET A 1 -8.96 22.72 -1.88
C MET A 1 -8.28 22.60 -0.52
N ASN A 2 -9.06 22.56 0.57
CA ASN A 2 -8.58 22.24 1.91
C ASN A 2 -8.63 20.70 2.10
N ILE A 3 -7.49 20.09 2.28
CA ILE A 3 -7.36 18.62 2.34
C ILE A 3 -6.70 18.24 3.66
N GLY A 4 -7.33 17.35 4.41
CA GLY A 4 -6.72 16.67 5.53
C GLY A 4 -5.85 15.51 5.04
N PHE A 5 -4.64 15.35 5.57
CA PHE A 5 -3.80 14.20 5.26
C PHE A 5 -3.23 13.59 6.54
N ILE A 6 -3.58 12.34 6.80
CA ILE A 6 -3.20 11.60 8.00
C ILE A 6 -2.44 10.35 7.62
N GLY A 7 -1.23 10.21 8.17
CA GLY A 7 -0.32 9.11 7.82
C GLY A 7 0.84 9.57 6.97
N LEU A 8 1.81 10.27 7.58
CA LEU A 8 2.98 10.86 6.93
C LEU A 8 4.20 9.93 6.98
N GLY A 9 3.97 8.66 6.64
CA GLY A 9 5.02 7.64 6.48
C GLY A 9 5.76 7.75 5.14
N VAL A 10 6.45 6.67 4.77
CA VAL A 10 7.25 6.58 3.52
C VAL A 10 6.40 6.90 2.27
N MET A 11 5.16 6.43 2.24
CA MET A 11 4.23 6.69 1.13
C MET A 11 3.53 8.04 1.27
N GLY A 12 2.96 8.34 2.45
CA GLY A 12 2.11 9.51 2.63
C GLY A 12 2.84 10.84 2.53
N ARG A 13 4.12 10.92 2.92
CA ARG A 13 4.91 12.17 2.78
C ARG A 13 5.04 12.65 1.34
N PRO A 14 5.53 11.84 0.39
CA PRO A 14 5.61 12.28 -1.00
C PRO A 14 4.23 12.53 -1.62
N MET A 15 3.19 11.75 -1.26
CA MET A 15 1.82 11.98 -1.73
C MET A 15 1.30 13.34 -1.25
N ALA A 16 1.44 13.66 0.04
CA ALA A 16 1.08 14.95 0.62
C ALA A 16 1.88 16.12 -0.03
N HIS A 17 3.17 15.90 -0.29
CA HIS A 17 4.01 16.90 -0.94
C HIS A 17 3.55 17.22 -2.37
N ASN A 18 3.15 16.19 -3.14
CA ASN A 18 2.61 16.37 -4.49
C ASN A 18 1.31 17.20 -4.46
N LEU A 19 0.44 16.97 -3.49
CA LEU A 19 -0.78 17.75 -3.30
C LEU A 19 -0.48 19.22 -2.96
N ILE A 20 0.51 19.49 -2.10
CA ILE A 20 0.97 20.87 -1.80
C ILE A 20 1.49 21.53 -3.09
N LYS A 21 2.35 20.84 -3.83
CA LYS A 21 2.88 21.34 -5.13
C LYS A 21 1.80 21.68 -6.14
N ALA A 22 0.69 20.94 -6.12
CA ALA A 22 -0.47 21.20 -6.97
C ALA A 22 -1.33 22.37 -6.48
N GLY A 23 -0.93 23.08 -5.41
CA GLY A 23 -1.61 24.26 -4.90
C GLY A 23 -2.75 23.97 -3.91
N HIS A 24 -2.82 22.76 -3.35
CA HIS A 24 -3.78 22.46 -2.30
C HIS A 24 -3.30 22.89 -0.92
N SER A 25 -4.22 23.34 -0.06
CA SER A 25 -3.93 23.65 1.35
C SER A 25 -4.05 22.36 2.18
N LEU A 26 -2.93 21.87 2.73
CA LEU A 26 -2.92 20.63 3.49
C LEU A 26 -2.94 20.88 5.00
N PHE A 27 -3.79 20.11 5.69
CA PHE A 27 -3.92 20.03 7.14
C PHE A 27 -3.46 18.64 7.58
N LEU A 28 -2.45 18.59 8.44
CA LEU A 28 -1.65 17.40 8.75
C LEU A 28 -1.79 17.02 10.21
N HIS A 29 -1.82 15.72 10.51
CA HIS A 29 -1.78 15.22 11.89
C HIS A 29 -0.57 14.29 12.11
N ARG A 30 -0.03 14.28 13.34
CA ARG A 30 1.17 13.53 13.75
C ARG A 30 2.41 13.87 12.90
N VAL A 31 2.66 15.15 12.71
CA VAL A 31 3.89 15.62 12.06
C VAL A 31 5.09 15.24 12.92
N LYS A 32 5.97 14.41 12.39
CA LYS A 32 7.25 14.02 13.00
C LYS A 32 8.38 14.86 12.39
N PRO A 33 9.58 14.94 13.00
CA PRO A 33 10.71 15.67 12.42
C PRO A 33 10.98 15.33 10.95
N VAL A 34 10.85 14.06 10.56
CA VAL A 34 10.99 13.60 9.17
C VAL A 34 9.95 14.18 8.21
N SER A 35 8.86 14.73 8.73
CA SER A 35 7.78 15.35 7.93
C SER A 35 7.83 16.89 7.97
N GLN A 36 8.84 17.50 8.63
CA GLN A 36 9.02 18.95 8.68
C GLN A 36 9.01 19.60 7.29
N PRO A 37 9.61 19.01 6.23
CA PRO A 37 9.56 19.61 4.89
C PRO A 37 8.14 19.86 4.35
N LEU A 38 7.12 19.15 4.85
CA LEU A 38 5.72 19.42 4.48
C LEU A 38 5.20 20.72 5.12
N ILE A 39 5.63 21.03 6.34
CA ILE A 39 5.30 22.27 7.02
C ILE A 39 6.00 23.45 6.33
N ASP A 40 7.28 23.28 6.01
CA ASP A 40 8.08 24.28 5.30
C ASP A 40 7.51 24.59 3.92
N ALA A 41 6.86 23.60 3.28
CA ALA A 41 6.14 23.74 2.02
C ALA A 41 4.72 24.32 2.16
N GLY A 42 4.29 24.73 3.37
CA GLY A 42 2.98 25.36 3.62
C GLY A 42 1.91 24.45 4.22
N GLY A 43 2.23 23.21 4.58
CA GLY A 43 1.33 22.33 5.32
C GLY A 43 1.07 22.84 6.74
N LYS A 44 -0.15 22.66 7.25
CA LYS A 44 -0.58 23.12 8.58
C LYS A 44 -0.74 21.93 9.52
N ALA A 45 0.06 21.87 10.57
CA ALA A 45 -0.08 20.83 11.60
C ALA A 45 -1.26 21.13 12.52
N LEU A 46 -2.06 20.09 12.80
CA LEU A 46 -3.15 20.13 13.76
C LEU A 46 -2.96 19.03 14.82
N ASP A 47 -3.56 19.23 15.98
CA ASP A 47 -3.32 18.44 17.20
C ASP A 47 -4.07 17.10 17.23
N SER A 48 -5.09 16.92 16.38
CA SER A 48 -5.89 15.69 16.31
C SER A 48 -6.43 15.39 14.92
N ALA A 49 -6.83 14.14 14.70
CA ALA A 49 -7.54 13.72 13.50
C ALA A 49 -8.92 14.40 13.39
N GLU A 50 -9.59 14.61 14.53
CA GLU A 50 -10.82 15.40 14.63
C GLU A 50 -10.63 16.83 14.13
N ALA A 51 -9.56 17.52 14.60
CA ALA A 51 -9.27 18.88 14.18
C ALA A 51 -9.00 18.97 12.67
N VAL A 52 -8.29 17.97 12.09
CA VAL A 52 -8.10 17.86 10.65
C VAL A 52 -9.44 17.72 9.93
N ALA A 53 -10.30 16.81 10.39
CA ALA A 53 -11.60 16.58 9.78
C ALA A 53 -12.52 17.81 9.86
N ARG A 54 -12.49 18.56 10.97
CA ARG A 54 -13.24 19.83 11.11
C ARG A 54 -12.77 20.91 10.14
N ALA A 55 -11.46 20.99 9.88
CA ALA A 55 -10.86 22.04 9.06
C ALA A 55 -10.93 21.78 7.55
N THR A 56 -11.36 20.58 7.12
CA THR A 56 -11.26 20.13 5.72
C THR A 56 -12.52 19.43 5.24
N ASP A 57 -12.75 19.43 3.92
CA ASP A 57 -13.88 18.76 3.28
C ASP A 57 -13.52 17.37 2.80
N ILE A 58 -12.23 17.12 2.54
CA ILE A 58 -11.69 15.83 2.10
C ILE A 58 -10.57 15.42 3.05
N ILE A 59 -10.64 14.20 3.55
CA ILE A 59 -9.64 13.63 4.46
C ILE A 59 -9.03 12.39 3.81
N ILE A 60 -7.71 12.42 3.59
CA ILE A 60 -6.93 11.30 3.03
C ILE A 60 -6.21 10.57 4.17
N LEU A 61 -6.38 9.24 4.20
CA LEU A 61 -5.67 8.35 5.11
C LEU A 61 -4.62 7.54 4.35
N MET A 62 -3.42 7.38 4.93
CA MET A 62 -2.35 6.52 4.40
C MET A 62 -1.63 5.85 5.57
N LEU A 63 -2.24 4.82 6.14
CA LEU A 63 -1.91 4.20 7.40
C LEU A 63 -1.41 2.75 7.20
N PRO A 64 -0.69 2.17 8.19
CA PRO A 64 -0.02 0.88 8.01
C PRO A 64 -0.97 -0.32 7.91
N ASP A 65 -2.05 -0.36 8.73
CA ASP A 65 -2.91 -1.54 8.84
C ASP A 65 -4.34 -1.18 9.28
N THR A 66 -5.23 -2.16 9.24
CA THR A 66 -6.66 -2.05 9.58
C THR A 66 -6.90 -1.45 10.98
N PRO A 67 -6.22 -1.91 12.07
CA PRO A 67 -6.41 -1.33 13.40
C PRO A 67 -5.97 0.14 13.49
N ASP A 68 -4.95 0.54 12.71
CA ASP A 68 -4.51 1.93 12.67
C ASP A 68 -5.57 2.82 12.02
N VAL A 69 -6.18 2.36 10.92
CA VAL A 69 -7.27 3.07 10.24
C VAL A 69 -8.48 3.18 11.16
N GLU A 70 -8.88 2.10 11.83
CA GLU A 70 -10.00 2.11 12.78
C GLU A 70 -9.77 3.11 13.92
N THR A 71 -8.56 3.09 14.51
CA THR A 71 -8.18 4.01 15.59
C THR A 71 -8.22 5.47 15.12
N VAL A 72 -7.71 5.77 13.95
CA VAL A 72 -7.69 7.13 13.39
C VAL A 72 -9.09 7.60 13.00
N LEU A 73 -9.93 6.70 12.49
CA LEU A 73 -11.31 7.04 12.12
C LEU A 73 -12.19 7.23 13.37
N PHE A 74 -12.18 6.28 14.29
CA PHE A 74 -13.23 6.13 15.31
C PHE A 74 -12.72 6.14 16.75
N GLY A 75 -11.41 6.26 16.97
CA GLY A 75 -10.82 6.40 18.29
C GLY A 75 -11.10 7.77 18.92
N ASP A 76 -10.57 7.98 20.13
CA ASP A 76 -10.67 9.26 20.80
C ASP A 76 -10.09 10.40 19.94
N ARG A 77 -10.83 11.50 19.77
CA ARG A 77 -10.51 12.62 18.87
C ARG A 77 -10.18 12.15 17.41
N GLY A 78 -10.81 11.05 16.97
CA GLY A 78 -10.69 10.51 15.63
C GLY A 78 -11.41 11.36 14.58
N VAL A 79 -11.24 10.99 13.30
CA VAL A 79 -11.85 11.68 12.15
C VAL A 79 -13.36 11.80 12.30
N ALA A 80 -14.03 10.73 12.76
CA ALA A 80 -15.49 10.65 12.90
C ALA A 80 -16.07 11.79 13.77
N ALA A 81 -15.35 12.20 14.82
CA ALA A 81 -15.78 13.31 15.69
C ALA A 81 -15.77 14.69 14.99
N GLY A 82 -15.07 14.82 13.87
CA GLY A 82 -14.98 16.05 13.07
C GLY A 82 -15.75 15.98 11.75
N LEU A 83 -16.37 14.82 11.40
CA LEU A 83 -17.15 14.68 10.17
C LEU A 83 -18.46 15.46 10.25
N SER A 84 -18.92 15.89 9.10
CA SER A 84 -20.24 16.51 8.88
C SER A 84 -20.73 16.17 7.49
N ASP A 85 -21.96 16.56 7.21
CA ASP A 85 -22.64 16.33 5.92
C ASP A 85 -21.79 16.73 4.72
N GLY A 86 -21.68 15.85 3.75
CA GLY A 86 -20.98 16.06 2.49
C GLY A 86 -19.46 15.94 2.52
N LYS A 87 -18.82 15.71 3.68
CA LYS A 87 -17.37 15.46 3.75
C LYS A 87 -17.03 14.09 3.12
N LEU A 88 -15.78 13.97 2.66
CA LEU A 88 -15.28 12.75 2.02
C LEU A 88 -14.04 12.23 2.73
N VAL A 89 -14.07 10.96 3.13
CA VAL A 89 -12.90 10.21 3.58
C VAL A 89 -12.39 9.35 2.42
N ILE A 90 -11.12 9.52 2.08
CA ILE A 90 -10.40 8.71 1.09
C ILE A 90 -9.37 7.86 1.83
N ASP A 91 -9.59 6.56 1.92
CA ASP A 91 -8.63 5.65 2.53
C ASP A 91 -7.72 5.03 1.47
N MET A 92 -6.48 5.52 1.41
CA MET A 92 -5.44 5.01 0.50
C MET A 92 -4.54 3.96 1.16
N SER A 93 -4.86 3.53 2.37
CA SER A 93 -4.19 2.45 3.09
C SER A 93 -4.48 1.09 2.44
N SER A 94 -3.65 0.09 2.73
CA SER A 94 -3.90 -1.31 2.34
C SER A 94 -4.39 -2.08 3.56
N ILE A 95 -5.72 -2.31 3.62
CA ILE A 95 -6.43 -2.89 4.77
C ILE A 95 -7.43 -3.98 4.34
N SER A 96 -8.10 -4.57 5.33
CA SER A 96 -9.13 -5.60 5.09
C SER A 96 -10.31 -5.05 4.27
N PRO A 97 -10.69 -5.70 3.16
CA PRO A 97 -11.89 -5.33 2.40
C PRO A 97 -13.18 -5.41 3.25
N VAL A 98 -13.24 -6.36 4.18
CA VAL A 98 -14.39 -6.53 5.09
C VAL A 98 -14.50 -5.36 6.07
N ALA A 99 -13.37 -4.99 6.69
CA ALA A 99 -13.32 -3.84 7.59
C ALA A 99 -13.63 -2.53 6.86
N THR A 100 -13.16 -2.38 5.62
CA THR A 100 -13.46 -1.23 4.76
C THR A 100 -14.96 -1.01 4.58
N LYS A 101 -15.71 -2.07 4.30
CA LYS A 101 -17.18 -2.02 4.17
C LYS A 101 -17.86 -1.61 5.49
N ASP A 102 -17.33 -2.05 6.63
CA ASP A 102 -17.83 -1.62 7.94
C ASP A 102 -17.51 -0.13 8.20
N PHE A 103 -16.30 0.30 7.95
CA PHE A 103 -15.88 1.69 8.13
C PHE A 103 -16.73 2.64 7.26
N ALA A 104 -16.98 2.27 6.01
CA ALA A 104 -17.83 3.04 5.13
C ALA A 104 -19.27 3.18 5.66
N ARG A 105 -19.87 2.11 6.19
CA ARG A 105 -21.20 2.17 6.82
C ARG A 105 -21.22 3.13 8.02
N ARG A 106 -20.19 3.08 8.87
CA ARG A 106 -20.06 3.94 10.05
C ARG A 106 -19.86 5.40 9.66
N VAL A 107 -19.08 5.69 8.60
CA VAL A 107 -18.90 7.04 8.05
C VAL A 107 -20.20 7.55 7.41
N ALA A 108 -20.90 6.72 6.66
CA ALA A 108 -22.19 7.07 6.05
C ALA A 108 -23.28 7.43 7.09
N ALA A 109 -23.27 6.77 8.26
CA ALA A 109 -24.15 7.11 9.37
C ALA A 109 -23.94 8.55 9.89
N LEU A 110 -22.76 9.15 9.61
CA LEU A 110 -22.43 10.55 9.92
C LEU A 110 -22.70 11.48 8.72
N ARG A 111 -23.39 10.99 7.68
CA ARG A 111 -23.72 11.70 6.44
C ARG A 111 -22.49 12.18 5.66
N ALA A 112 -21.38 11.48 5.79
CA ALA A 112 -20.17 11.68 5.03
C ALA A 112 -19.95 10.51 4.06
N ASP A 113 -19.17 10.76 3.00
CA ASP A 113 -18.82 9.76 2.00
C ASP A 113 -17.50 9.05 2.36
N TYR A 114 -17.36 7.82 1.89
CA TYR A 114 -16.15 7.03 2.02
C TYR A 114 -15.75 6.42 0.68
N LEU A 115 -14.46 6.45 0.37
CA LEU A 115 -13.85 5.85 -0.82
C LEU A 115 -12.58 5.11 -0.39
N ASP A 116 -12.45 3.84 -0.69
CA ASP A 116 -11.18 3.14 -0.56
C ASP A 116 -10.37 3.27 -1.86
N ALA A 117 -9.09 3.60 -1.73
CA ALA A 117 -8.24 3.89 -2.88
C ALA A 117 -6.79 3.43 -2.64
N PRO A 118 -6.56 2.16 -2.30
CA PRO A 118 -5.21 1.65 -2.10
C PRO A 118 -4.35 1.80 -3.34
N VAL A 119 -3.02 1.84 -3.12
CA VAL A 119 -2.06 2.21 -4.16
C VAL A 119 -1.01 1.13 -4.41
N SER A 120 -0.46 1.13 -5.61
CA SER A 120 0.71 0.35 -6.01
C SER A 120 1.72 1.25 -6.74
N GLY A 121 3.03 0.95 -6.58
CA GLY A 121 4.13 1.73 -7.18
C GLY A 121 5.26 2.06 -6.19
N GLY A 122 5.07 1.75 -4.91
CA GLY A 122 6.05 1.97 -3.85
C GLY A 122 6.44 3.43 -3.65
N GLU A 123 7.50 3.68 -2.89
CA GLU A 123 7.98 5.02 -2.58
C GLU A 123 8.33 5.82 -3.84
N VAL A 124 8.98 5.18 -4.81
CA VAL A 124 9.37 5.81 -6.08
C VAL A 124 8.14 6.29 -6.86
N GLY A 125 7.08 5.46 -6.92
CA GLY A 125 5.81 5.84 -7.54
C GLY A 125 5.14 7.02 -6.83
N ALA A 126 5.18 7.04 -5.49
CA ALA A 126 4.63 8.14 -4.70
C ALA A 126 5.42 9.45 -4.91
N GLN A 127 6.75 9.38 -4.94
CA GLN A 127 7.62 10.55 -5.20
C GLN A 127 7.39 11.15 -6.60
N ASN A 128 7.27 10.29 -7.61
CA ASN A 128 7.14 10.70 -9.00
C ASN A 128 5.69 10.93 -9.46
N ALA A 129 4.71 10.84 -8.56
CA ALA A 129 3.28 10.94 -8.90
C ALA A 129 2.85 9.93 -10.00
N THR A 130 3.36 8.70 -9.93
CA THR A 130 3.11 7.64 -10.91
C THR A 130 2.41 6.43 -10.31
N LEU A 131 1.73 6.60 -9.17
CA LEU A 131 1.02 5.52 -8.51
C LEU A 131 -0.08 4.93 -9.41
N THR A 132 -0.30 3.64 -9.27
CA THR A 132 -1.54 2.98 -9.66
C THR A 132 -2.49 3.06 -8.47
N ILE A 133 -3.69 3.61 -8.68
CA ILE A 133 -4.72 3.83 -7.65
C ILE A 133 -5.92 2.97 -8.01
N MET A 134 -6.33 2.10 -7.09
CA MET A 134 -7.43 1.15 -7.24
C MET A 134 -8.57 1.63 -6.35
N ALA A 135 -9.55 2.34 -6.93
CA ALA A 135 -10.62 2.96 -6.16
C ALA A 135 -11.86 2.05 -6.06
N GLY A 136 -12.49 2.05 -4.89
CA GLY A 136 -13.78 1.44 -4.65
C GLY A 136 -14.76 2.45 -4.03
N GLY A 137 -15.93 2.60 -4.65
CA GLY A 137 -16.99 3.54 -4.23
C GLY A 137 -17.90 3.90 -5.38
N THR A 138 -18.85 4.82 -5.14
CA THR A 138 -19.76 5.27 -6.20
C THR A 138 -19.04 6.16 -7.22
N GLU A 139 -19.53 6.19 -8.47
CA GLU A 139 -18.99 7.07 -9.52
C GLU A 139 -18.99 8.54 -9.10
N ALA A 140 -20.02 9.00 -8.41
CA ALA A 140 -20.13 10.39 -7.96
C ALA A 140 -19.06 10.74 -6.93
N VAL A 141 -18.79 9.85 -5.97
CA VAL A 141 -17.73 10.04 -4.96
C VAL A 141 -16.36 9.93 -5.60
N PHE A 142 -16.16 8.98 -6.51
CA PHE A 142 -14.92 8.84 -7.27
C PHE A 142 -14.62 10.08 -8.11
N ALA A 143 -15.62 10.67 -8.79
CA ALA A 143 -15.45 11.87 -9.58
C ALA A 143 -14.96 13.07 -8.73
N ARG A 144 -15.40 13.17 -7.47
CA ARG A 144 -14.91 14.18 -6.52
C ARG A 144 -13.44 13.97 -6.10
N ALA A 145 -13.02 12.70 -5.98
CA ALA A 145 -11.65 12.33 -5.59
C ALA A 145 -10.65 12.38 -6.76
N ARG A 146 -11.12 12.14 -7.99
CA ARG A 146 -10.30 11.97 -9.18
C ARG A 146 -9.26 13.06 -9.40
N PRO A 147 -9.57 14.37 -9.27
CA PRO A 147 -8.56 15.42 -9.45
C PRO A 147 -7.37 15.30 -8.49
N LEU A 148 -7.60 14.76 -7.27
CA LEU A 148 -6.54 14.51 -6.30
C LEU A 148 -5.71 13.29 -6.68
N PHE A 149 -6.35 12.26 -7.23
CA PHE A 149 -5.66 11.07 -7.71
C PHE A 149 -4.72 11.38 -8.88
N GLU A 150 -5.16 12.26 -9.80
CA GLU A 150 -4.36 12.70 -10.96
C GLU A 150 -3.07 13.46 -10.56
N VAL A 151 -3.05 14.03 -9.36
CA VAL A 151 -1.86 14.67 -8.77
C VAL A 151 -0.88 13.62 -8.18
N MET A 152 -1.36 12.42 -7.81
CA MET A 152 -0.57 11.41 -7.10
C MET A 152 -0.27 10.17 -7.95
N GLY A 153 -1.00 9.94 -9.04
CA GLY A 153 -0.90 8.72 -9.82
C GLY A 153 -1.18 8.90 -11.32
N LYS A 154 -0.85 7.88 -12.09
CA LYS A 154 -1.09 7.83 -13.55
C LYS A 154 -2.19 6.85 -13.93
N ASN A 155 -2.23 5.69 -13.27
CA ASN A 155 -3.22 4.65 -13.55
C ASN A 155 -4.28 4.70 -12.46
N ILE A 156 -5.44 5.22 -12.78
CA ILE A 156 -6.52 5.46 -11.82
C ILE A 156 -7.74 4.70 -12.31
N THR A 157 -8.17 3.71 -11.54
CA THR A 157 -9.28 2.83 -11.91
C THR A 157 -10.31 2.80 -10.80
N LEU A 158 -11.58 3.11 -11.13
CA LEU A 158 -12.72 2.73 -10.30
C LEU A 158 -13.00 1.26 -10.56
N VAL A 159 -12.76 0.41 -9.56
CA VAL A 159 -12.86 -1.05 -9.67
C VAL A 159 -14.30 -1.52 -9.48
N GLY A 160 -15.04 -0.83 -8.60
CA GLY A 160 -16.41 -1.17 -8.25
C GLY A 160 -16.85 -0.43 -7.00
N ASP A 161 -17.74 -1.02 -6.23
CA ASP A 161 -18.27 -0.47 -5.00
C ASP A 161 -17.22 -0.38 -3.86
N VAL A 162 -17.61 0.20 -2.73
CA VAL A 162 -16.74 0.30 -1.54
C VAL A 162 -16.23 -1.08 -1.12
N GLY A 163 -14.89 -1.17 -0.94
CA GLY A 163 -14.15 -2.38 -0.61
C GLY A 163 -13.60 -3.12 -1.84
N ASP A 164 -14.03 -2.78 -3.06
CA ASP A 164 -13.51 -3.42 -4.27
C ASP A 164 -12.11 -2.89 -4.65
N GLY A 165 -11.77 -1.66 -4.27
CA GLY A 165 -10.41 -1.15 -4.35
C GLY A 165 -9.45 -1.98 -3.48
N GLN A 166 -9.84 -2.25 -2.22
CA GLN A 166 -9.05 -3.12 -1.32
C GLN A 166 -8.99 -4.56 -1.85
N THR A 167 -10.08 -5.09 -2.41
CA THR A 167 -10.10 -6.42 -3.04
C THR A 167 -9.11 -6.49 -4.20
N ALA A 168 -9.09 -5.47 -5.07
CA ALA A 168 -8.11 -5.37 -6.14
C ALA A 168 -6.67 -5.29 -5.60
N LYS A 169 -6.46 -4.55 -4.49
CA LYS A 169 -5.14 -4.47 -3.85
C LYS A 169 -4.71 -5.80 -3.26
N VAL A 170 -5.60 -6.54 -2.60
CA VAL A 170 -5.31 -7.88 -2.09
C VAL A 170 -4.91 -8.81 -3.24
N ALA A 171 -5.66 -8.82 -4.34
CA ALA A 171 -5.31 -9.59 -5.54
C ALA A 171 -3.94 -9.19 -6.12
N ASN A 172 -3.64 -7.88 -6.18
CA ASN A 172 -2.32 -7.39 -6.58
C ASN A 172 -1.21 -7.94 -5.67
N GLN A 173 -1.41 -7.94 -4.36
CA GLN A 173 -0.39 -8.40 -3.40
C GLN A 173 -0.18 -9.92 -3.46
N ILE A 174 -1.21 -10.70 -3.75
CA ILE A 174 -1.08 -12.13 -4.07
C ILE A 174 -0.13 -12.30 -5.26
N ILE A 175 -0.43 -11.67 -6.40
CA ILE A 175 0.37 -11.80 -7.62
C ILE A 175 1.81 -11.36 -7.38
N VAL A 176 2.02 -10.21 -6.74
CA VAL A 176 3.36 -9.68 -6.44
C VAL A 176 4.13 -10.63 -5.52
N GLY A 177 3.49 -11.13 -4.44
CA GLY A 177 4.13 -12.01 -3.47
C GLY A 177 4.55 -13.35 -4.08
N LEU A 178 3.64 -13.98 -4.81
CA LEU A 178 3.91 -15.28 -5.46
C LEU A 178 4.94 -15.13 -6.59
N THR A 179 4.95 -14.01 -7.31
CA THR A 179 5.95 -13.77 -8.36
C THR A 179 7.34 -13.53 -7.75
N ILE A 180 7.45 -12.82 -6.62
CA ILE A 180 8.73 -12.65 -5.89
C ILE A 180 9.25 -14.01 -5.43
N GLU A 181 8.38 -14.85 -4.89
CA GLU A 181 8.72 -16.19 -4.45
C GLU A 181 9.23 -17.04 -5.63
N ALA A 182 8.47 -17.11 -6.74
CA ALA A 182 8.83 -17.84 -7.94
C ALA A 182 10.17 -17.37 -8.55
N VAL A 183 10.41 -16.05 -8.59
CA VAL A 183 11.70 -15.48 -9.06
C VAL A 183 12.83 -15.85 -8.10
N SER A 184 12.58 -15.88 -6.78
CA SER A 184 13.57 -16.28 -5.79
C SER A 184 13.99 -17.75 -5.97
N GLU A 185 13.03 -18.66 -6.17
CA GLU A 185 13.30 -20.08 -6.47
C GLU A 185 14.04 -20.24 -7.80
N ALA A 186 13.57 -19.57 -8.86
CA ALA A 186 14.16 -19.69 -10.20
C ALA A 186 15.63 -19.25 -10.24
N LEU A 187 15.97 -18.12 -9.61
CA LEU A 187 17.35 -17.62 -9.57
C LEU A 187 18.23 -18.49 -8.65
N THR A 188 17.70 -18.99 -7.54
CA THR A 188 18.41 -19.96 -6.68
C THR A 188 18.67 -21.26 -7.41
N PHE A 189 17.69 -21.79 -8.13
CA PHE A 189 17.84 -22.98 -8.98
C PHE A 189 18.93 -22.77 -10.05
N ALA A 190 18.87 -21.65 -10.78
CA ALA A 190 19.87 -21.33 -11.81
C ALA A 190 21.30 -21.34 -11.26
N ALA A 191 21.51 -20.67 -10.12
CA ALA A 191 22.81 -20.64 -9.46
C ALA A 191 23.26 -22.05 -9.02
N ALA A 192 22.35 -22.85 -8.43
CA ALA A 192 22.65 -24.21 -8.00
C ALA A 192 22.98 -25.15 -9.15
N ALA A 193 22.39 -24.92 -10.34
CA ALA A 193 22.71 -25.64 -11.57
C ALA A 193 24.01 -25.17 -12.26
N GLY A 194 24.70 -24.18 -11.71
CA GLY A 194 25.95 -23.63 -12.25
C GLY A 194 25.74 -22.59 -13.38
N ALA A 195 24.51 -22.16 -13.63
CA ALA A 195 24.23 -21.10 -14.58
C ALA A 195 24.38 -19.70 -13.92
N ASP A 196 24.78 -18.72 -14.72
CA ASP A 196 24.87 -17.32 -14.28
C ASP A 196 23.46 -16.74 -14.13
N PRO A 197 23.00 -16.37 -12.90
CA PRO A 197 21.66 -15.86 -12.68
C PRO A 197 21.33 -14.58 -13.48
N ALA A 198 22.34 -13.72 -13.74
CA ALA A 198 22.14 -12.50 -14.52
C ALA A 198 21.84 -12.83 -15.98
N LYS A 199 22.53 -13.79 -16.56
CA LYS A 199 22.29 -14.26 -17.94
C LYS A 199 20.96 -15.00 -18.06
N VAL A 200 20.62 -15.82 -17.06
CA VAL A 200 19.32 -16.51 -16.98
C VAL A 200 18.19 -15.48 -16.93
N ARG A 201 18.28 -14.49 -16.00
CA ARG A 201 17.30 -13.39 -15.91
C ARG A 201 17.14 -12.67 -17.26
N ALA A 202 18.25 -12.29 -17.90
CA ALA A 202 18.22 -11.61 -19.19
C ALA A 202 17.49 -12.42 -20.28
N ALA A 203 17.72 -13.74 -20.33
CA ALA A 203 17.03 -14.64 -21.25
C ALA A 203 15.52 -14.72 -20.96
N LEU A 204 15.13 -14.82 -19.69
CA LEU A 204 13.72 -14.92 -19.27
C LEU A 204 12.93 -13.65 -19.54
N MET A 205 13.58 -12.47 -19.56
CA MET A 205 12.93 -11.19 -19.84
C MET A 205 12.30 -11.12 -21.24
N GLY A 206 12.76 -11.91 -22.20
CA GLY A 206 12.21 -11.96 -23.56
C GLY A 206 11.02 -12.89 -23.76
N GLY A 207 10.60 -13.66 -22.73
CA GLY A 207 9.57 -14.67 -22.83
C GLY A 207 8.37 -14.45 -21.89
N PHE A 208 7.50 -15.46 -21.80
CA PHE A 208 6.30 -15.44 -20.96
C PHE A 208 6.60 -15.34 -19.45
N ALA A 209 7.81 -15.68 -19.01
CA ALA A 209 8.25 -15.50 -17.63
C ALA A 209 8.52 -14.05 -17.28
N SER A 210 8.52 -13.13 -18.27
CA SER A 210 8.76 -11.70 -18.06
C SER A 210 7.70 -11.09 -17.14
N SER A 211 8.16 -10.27 -16.20
CA SER A 211 7.30 -9.49 -15.33
C SER A 211 8.07 -8.27 -14.81
N ARG A 212 7.36 -7.24 -14.37
CA ARG A 212 7.99 -6.11 -13.68
C ARG A 212 8.72 -6.57 -12.40
N ILE A 213 8.28 -7.64 -11.78
CA ILE A 213 8.93 -8.25 -10.62
C ILE A 213 10.28 -8.86 -11.02
N LEU A 214 10.32 -9.70 -12.08
CA LEU A 214 11.57 -10.25 -12.59
C LEU A 214 12.54 -9.14 -13.03
N GLU A 215 12.02 -8.10 -13.67
CA GLU A 215 12.81 -6.96 -14.12
C GLU A 215 13.47 -6.20 -12.96
N VAL A 216 12.70 -5.78 -11.97
CA VAL A 216 13.18 -4.91 -10.90
C VAL A 216 13.73 -5.71 -9.73
N HIS A 217 12.92 -6.64 -9.19
CA HIS A 217 13.28 -7.38 -7.98
C HIS A 217 14.24 -8.53 -8.28
N GLY A 218 14.15 -9.15 -9.46
CA GLY A 218 15.16 -10.12 -9.90
C GLY A 218 16.56 -9.50 -10.00
N GLN A 219 16.68 -8.26 -10.46
CA GLN A 219 17.97 -7.54 -10.46
C GLN A 219 18.44 -7.26 -9.03
N ARG A 220 17.55 -6.80 -8.13
CA ARG A 220 17.90 -6.58 -6.72
C ARG A 220 18.36 -7.83 -6.00
N MET A 221 17.77 -8.98 -6.35
CA MET A 221 18.19 -10.29 -5.81
C MET A 221 19.60 -10.66 -6.24
N ILE A 222 19.95 -10.42 -7.52
CA ILE A 222 21.29 -10.67 -8.07
C ILE A 222 22.32 -9.74 -7.45
N ASP A 223 21.98 -8.45 -7.28
CA ASP A 223 22.87 -7.43 -6.72
C ASP A 223 22.91 -7.44 -5.18
N GLU A 224 22.13 -8.31 -4.52
CA GLU A 224 21.93 -8.32 -3.06
C GLU A 224 21.51 -6.95 -2.48
N ALA A 225 20.80 -6.15 -3.26
CA ALA A 225 20.42 -4.78 -2.95
C ALA A 225 19.07 -4.71 -2.24
N PHE A 226 19.03 -4.99 -0.95
CA PHE A 226 17.80 -5.14 -0.16
C PHE A 226 17.41 -3.91 0.68
N ALA A 227 17.90 -2.73 0.32
CA ALA A 227 17.37 -1.49 0.88
C ALA A 227 15.87 -1.37 0.57
N PRO A 228 14.99 -1.12 1.59
CA PRO A 228 13.58 -1.35 1.46
C PRO A 228 12.87 -0.32 0.57
N GLY A 229 12.34 -0.77 -0.57
CA GLY A 229 11.27 -0.10 -1.29
C GLY A 229 9.89 -0.51 -0.73
N PHE A 230 9.74 -1.81 -0.40
CA PHE A 230 8.58 -2.34 0.32
C PHE A 230 9.03 -3.49 1.23
N ARG A 231 8.83 -3.34 2.54
CA ARG A 231 9.38 -4.26 3.54
C ARG A 231 8.67 -5.62 3.54
N ILE A 232 9.41 -6.69 3.81
CA ILE A 232 8.86 -8.05 3.99
C ILE A 232 7.71 -8.06 5.00
N ARG A 233 7.85 -7.42 6.17
CA ARG A 233 6.80 -7.41 7.19
C ARG A 233 5.47 -6.81 6.70
N LEU A 234 5.52 -5.80 5.82
CA LEU A 234 4.32 -5.18 5.24
C LEU A 234 3.70 -6.09 4.18
N HIS A 235 4.52 -6.74 3.35
CA HIS A 235 4.00 -7.68 2.37
C HIS A 235 3.42 -8.93 3.04
N ARG A 236 4.06 -9.44 4.10
CA ARG A 236 3.52 -10.51 4.93
C ARG A 236 2.15 -10.13 5.51
N LYS A 237 1.99 -8.88 6.01
CA LYS A 237 0.70 -8.37 6.46
C LYS A 237 -0.33 -8.40 5.33
N ASP A 238 0.03 -7.95 4.14
CA ASP A 238 -0.88 -7.94 2.98
C ASP A 238 -1.31 -9.37 2.58
N LEU A 239 -0.39 -10.35 2.59
CA LEU A 239 -0.75 -11.75 2.35
C LEU A 239 -1.61 -12.33 3.49
N SER A 240 -1.47 -11.83 4.73
CA SER A 240 -2.38 -12.20 5.82
C SER A 240 -3.80 -11.75 5.54
N LEU A 241 -3.99 -10.51 5.03
CA LEU A 241 -5.31 -10.03 4.62
C LEU A 241 -5.93 -10.94 3.54
N ALA A 242 -5.12 -11.45 2.59
CA ALA A 242 -5.58 -12.37 1.56
C ALA A 242 -6.01 -13.72 2.16
N VAL A 243 -5.19 -14.32 3.01
CA VAL A 243 -5.47 -15.62 3.66
C VAL A 243 -6.70 -15.53 4.56
N ASP A 244 -6.85 -14.45 5.32
CA ASP A 244 -7.99 -14.25 6.22
C ASP A 244 -9.28 -13.96 5.45
N ALA A 245 -9.21 -13.20 4.35
CA ALA A 245 -10.35 -13.06 3.43
C ALA A 245 -10.71 -14.41 2.79
N GLY A 246 -9.73 -15.19 2.38
CA GLY A 246 -9.93 -16.54 1.84
C GLY A 246 -10.70 -17.45 2.80
N LYS A 247 -10.37 -17.42 4.10
CA LYS A 247 -11.11 -18.18 5.12
C LYS A 247 -12.58 -17.74 5.22
N THR A 248 -12.84 -16.44 5.15
CA THR A 248 -14.20 -15.89 5.24
C THR A 248 -15.04 -16.26 3.99
N LEU A 249 -14.39 -16.47 2.86
CA LEU A 249 -15.01 -16.78 1.57
C LEU A 249 -15.01 -18.28 1.23
N ASP A 250 -14.53 -19.15 2.14
CA ASP A 250 -14.31 -20.58 1.90
C ASP A 250 -13.43 -20.85 0.66
N LEU A 251 -12.47 -19.96 0.40
CA LEU A 251 -11.59 -19.99 -0.77
C LEU A 251 -10.21 -20.56 -0.40
N ALA A 252 -9.77 -21.58 -1.12
CA ALA A 252 -8.44 -22.14 -0.98
C ALA A 252 -7.38 -21.26 -1.68
N LEU A 253 -6.40 -20.79 -0.91
CA LEU A 253 -5.24 -20.00 -1.38
C LEU A 253 -3.92 -20.66 -0.94
N PRO A 254 -3.61 -21.89 -1.41
CA PRO A 254 -2.49 -22.68 -0.88
C PRO A 254 -1.14 -22.00 -1.10
N ASN A 255 -0.87 -21.47 -2.29
CA ASN A 255 0.41 -20.84 -2.59
C ASN A 255 0.57 -19.49 -1.86
N THR A 256 -0.50 -18.73 -1.69
CA THR A 256 -0.50 -17.50 -0.88
C THR A 256 -0.15 -17.80 0.58
N ALA A 257 -0.73 -18.86 1.14
CA ALA A 257 -0.42 -19.30 2.50
C ALA A 257 1.04 -19.77 2.62
N ALA A 258 1.55 -20.54 1.66
CA ALA A 258 2.95 -20.97 1.64
C ALA A 258 3.92 -19.78 1.57
N THR A 259 3.68 -18.84 0.64
CA THR A 259 4.50 -17.62 0.50
C THR A 259 4.46 -16.76 1.77
N GLN A 260 3.30 -16.65 2.42
CA GLN A 260 3.17 -15.98 3.72
C GLN A 260 4.08 -16.63 4.78
N GLN A 261 4.12 -17.99 4.84
CA GLN A 261 4.99 -18.70 5.78
C GLN A 261 6.48 -18.48 5.47
N LEU A 262 6.88 -18.43 4.21
CA LEU A 262 8.25 -18.07 3.83
C LEU A 262 8.62 -16.65 4.28
N MET A 263 7.68 -15.70 4.19
CA MET A 263 7.88 -14.35 4.72
C MET A 263 7.94 -14.33 6.25
N ASN A 264 7.17 -15.18 6.96
CA ASN A 264 7.30 -15.37 8.41
C ASN A 264 8.69 -15.88 8.77
N ALA A 265 9.23 -16.87 8.02
CA ALA A 265 10.57 -17.37 8.21
C ALA A 265 11.64 -16.28 8.00
N ALA A 266 11.48 -15.44 6.96
CA ALA A 266 12.34 -14.29 6.72
C ALA A 266 12.32 -13.29 7.91
N ILE A 267 11.15 -13.00 8.47
CA ILE A 267 11.01 -12.14 9.65
C ILE A 267 11.70 -12.76 10.85
N GLY A 268 11.53 -14.07 11.08
CA GLY A 268 12.18 -14.81 12.16
C GLY A 268 13.72 -14.81 12.06
N ARG A 269 14.29 -14.69 10.86
CA ARG A 269 15.73 -14.52 10.59
C ARG A 269 16.24 -13.09 10.78
N GLY A 270 15.36 -12.13 11.04
CA GLY A 270 15.70 -10.71 11.19
C GLY A 270 15.60 -9.89 9.90
N ASP A 271 15.14 -10.47 8.78
CA ASP A 271 15.06 -9.80 7.48
C ASP A 271 13.76 -8.98 7.27
N GLY A 272 12.90 -8.90 8.29
CA GLY A 272 11.57 -8.28 8.19
C GLY A 272 11.55 -6.81 7.75
N ASP A 273 12.61 -6.05 7.99
CA ASP A 273 12.74 -4.65 7.59
C ASP A 273 13.45 -4.47 6.25
N LEU A 274 13.97 -5.54 5.64
CA LEU A 274 14.52 -5.52 4.30
C LEU A 274 13.41 -5.46 3.24
N ASP A 275 13.82 -5.12 2.02
CA ASP A 275 12.94 -5.19 0.85
C ASP A 275 12.41 -6.61 0.63
N HIS A 276 11.19 -6.75 0.16
CA HIS A 276 10.56 -8.06 -0.04
C HIS A 276 11.30 -8.95 -1.06
N SER A 277 12.16 -8.40 -1.90
CA SER A 277 13.09 -9.18 -2.73
C SER A 277 14.11 -9.97 -1.91
N ALA A 278 14.37 -9.59 -0.65
CA ALA A 278 15.24 -10.37 0.25
C ALA A 278 14.65 -11.74 0.62
N LEU A 279 13.42 -12.08 0.18
CA LEU A 279 12.85 -13.42 0.32
C LEU A 279 13.76 -14.51 -0.28
N ILE A 280 14.53 -14.19 -1.32
CA ILE A 280 15.54 -15.10 -1.90
C ILE A 280 16.50 -15.65 -0.86
N ARG A 281 16.90 -14.86 0.14
CA ARG A 281 17.79 -15.32 1.24
C ARG A 281 17.18 -16.43 2.08
N THR A 282 15.85 -16.42 2.21
CA THR A 282 15.12 -17.50 2.89
C THR A 282 15.12 -18.76 2.05
N ILE A 283 14.86 -18.66 0.77
CA ILE A 283 14.87 -19.80 -0.17
C ILE A 283 16.28 -20.44 -0.23
N GLN A 284 17.32 -19.62 -0.35
CA GLN A 284 18.71 -20.07 -0.32
C GLN A 284 19.04 -20.79 0.99
N GLY A 285 18.65 -20.20 2.13
CA GLY A 285 18.90 -20.77 3.45
C GLY A 285 18.20 -22.10 3.70
N LEU A 286 17.00 -22.31 3.16
CA LEU A 286 16.30 -23.61 3.19
C LEU A 286 17.02 -24.67 2.37
N SER A 287 17.79 -24.26 1.37
CA SER A 287 18.56 -25.16 0.48
C SER A 287 20.01 -25.35 0.93
N GLY A 288 20.43 -24.78 2.07
CA GLY A 288 21.80 -24.84 2.55
C GLY A 288 22.81 -24.11 1.64
N LYS A 289 22.37 -23.05 0.98
CA LYS A 289 23.13 -22.25 0.00
C LYS A 289 23.41 -20.86 0.54
#